data_efb16ba6cdb98bf699b44fe6e2dd4400
#
_entry.id   efb16ba6cdb98bf699b44fe6e2dd4400
#
_cell.length_a   1.000
_cell.length_b   1.000
_cell.length_c   1.000
_cell.angle_alpha   90.00
_cell.angle_beta   90.00
_cell.angle_gamma   90.00
#
_symmetry.space_group_name_H-M   'P 1'
#
loop_
_entity.id
_entity.type
_entity.pdbx_description
1 polymer ?
#
loop_
_entity_poly.entity_id
_entity_poly.type
_entity_poly.pdbx_seq_one_letter_code
_entity_poly.pdbx_strand_id
1 'polypeptide(L)'
;ALVAIVVLVALVAVPDVAWAWGPVSHMVHGSSVLANITSLPAGLQAVLGAHQDRYLYGCVGADIIQAKFYAKSIATHCHRWTVAWAFVERARTDGQRAFAWGYMTHLAADIISHNHFVPANLLRSFDKRTLGHAYWEARADSVQRRRHWQLVREVLSSDYGDCDTLLEEIVEDTLFSFKTNKRIFDSLMAVSKLERWQLLVKNLAGRSRLPLSRHTVDRYNEACLRCALDLLGQGRNSFTQLEDP
;
A
#
# COMPACT_ATOMS: atom_id res chain seq x y z
N ALA A 1 17.08 -9.03 -17.68
CA ALA A 1 17.73 -7.69 -17.69
C ALA A 1 16.90 -6.67 -18.47
N LEU A 2 16.53 -6.94 -19.75
CA LEU A 2 15.82 -5.98 -20.61
C LEU A 2 14.42 -5.63 -20.06
N VAL A 3 13.64 -6.62 -19.57
CA VAL A 3 12.33 -6.42 -18.97
C VAL A 3 12.43 -5.56 -17.69
N ALA A 4 13.44 -5.78 -16.86
CA ALA A 4 13.66 -4.98 -15.66
C ALA A 4 14.02 -3.51 -16.00
N ILE A 5 14.77 -3.29 -17.09
CA ILE A 5 15.11 -1.94 -17.57
C ILE A 5 13.88 -1.27 -18.16
N VAL A 6 13.06 -1.98 -18.93
CA VAL A 6 11.82 -1.45 -19.52
C VAL A 6 10.81 -1.11 -18.42
N VAL A 7 10.67 -1.96 -17.41
CA VAL A 7 9.81 -1.69 -16.24
C VAL A 7 10.34 -0.50 -15.43
N LEU A 8 11.66 -0.39 -15.24
CA LEU A 8 12.29 0.73 -14.55
C LEU A 8 12.09 2.05 -15.34
N VAL A 9 12.24 2.01 -16.65
CA VAL A 9 12.01 3.16 -17.55
C VAL A 9 10.53 3.53 -17.55
N ALA A 10 9.62 2.56 -17.55
CA ALA A 10 8.17 2.82 -17.45
C ALA A 10 7.79 3.46 -16.12
N LEU A 11 8.35 3.00 -15.00
CA LEU A 11 8.15 3.57 -13.66
C LEU A 11 8.68 5.02 -13.53
N VAL A 12 9.74 5.36 -14.28
CA VAL A 12 10.32 6.71 -14.27
C VAL A 12 9.69 7.61 -15.33
N ALA A 13 9.23 7.04 -16.46
CA ALA A 13 8.73 7.78 -17.61
C ALA A 13 7.21 8.01 -17.60
N VAL A 14 6.45 7.30 -16.77
CA VAL A 14 5.01 7.52 -16.61
C VAL A 14 4.79 8.35 -15.34
N PRO A 15 4.53 9.67 -15.45
CA PRO A 15 4.44 10.57 -14.30
C PRO A 15 3.28 10.26 -13.34
N ASP A 16 2.30 9.48 -13.79
CA ASP A 16 1.03 9.27 -13.12
C ASP A 16 0.81 7.84 -12.59
N VAL A 17 1.87 7.05 -12.40
CA VAL A 17 1.75 5.82 -11.60
C VAL A 17 1.68 6.23 -10.14
N ALA A 18 0.49 6.62 -9.73
CA ALA A 18 0.19 7.01 -8.36
C ALA A 18 0.17 5.75 -7.47
N TRP A 19 1.26 5.54 -6.77
CA TRP A 19 1.32 4.69 -5.59
C TRP A 19 1.28 5.64 -4.39
N ALA A 20 0.50 5.34 -3.36
CA ALA A 20 0.38 6.23 -2.21
C ALA A 20 1.55 6.07 -1.23
N TRP A 21 1.64 4.90 -0.62
CA TRP A 21 2.79 4.45 0.14
C TRP A 21 3.44 3.28 -0.58
N GLY A 22 4.74 3.12 -0.49
CA GLY A 22 5.37 1.89 -0.96
C GLY A 22 4.96 0.69 -0.08
N PRO A 23 5.12 -0.54 -0.58
CA PRO A 23 4.65 -1.76 0.10
C PRO A 23 5.29 -1.97 1.48
N VAL A 24 6.48 -1.43 1.72
CA VAL A 24 7.15 -1.53 3.03
C VAL A 24 6.46 -0.63 4.05
N SER A 25 6.03 0.55 3.64
CA SER A 25 5.26 1.47 4.51
C SER A 25 3.91 0.85 4.85
N HIS A 26 3.20 0.23 3.91
CA HIS A 26 1.96 -0.51 4.20
C HIS A 26 2.18 -1.68 5.18
N MET A 27 3.32 -2.39 5.11
CA MET A 27 3.67 -3.39 6.13
C MET A 27 3.93 -2.77 7.50
N VAL A 28 4.50 -1.56 7.56
CA VAL A 28 4.64 -0.81 8.83
C VAL A 28 3.25 -0.51 9.40
N HIS A 29 2.33 -0.02 8.59
CA HIS A 29 0.97 0.35 9.03
C HIS A 29 0.22 -0.89 9.53
N GLY A 30 0.18 -1.97 8.75
CA GLY A 30 -0.46 -3.23 9.14
C GLY A 30 0.15 -3.83 10.43
N SER A 31 1.49 -3.86 10.52
CA SER A 31 2.17 -4.33 11.73
C SER A 31 1.86 -3.47 12.95
N SER A 32 1.71 -2.15 12.76
CA SER A 32 1.36 -1.22 13.85
C SER A 32 -0.06 -1.45 14.34
N VAL A 33 -1.01 -1.73 13.46
CA VAL A 33 -2.38 -2.11 13.85
C VAL A 33 -2.38 -3.42 14.63
N LEU A 34 -1.66 -4.46 14.16
CA LEU A 34 -1.53 -5.72 14.89
C LEU A 34 -0.89 -5.56 16.27
N ALA A 35 0.08 -4.65 16.40
CA ALA A 35 0.68 -4.32 17.70
C ALA A 35 -0.30 -3.61 18.66
N ASN A 36 -1.36 -2.98 18.14
CA ASN A 36 -2.41 -2.31 18.88
C ASN A 36 -3.77 -3.05 18.80
N ILE A 37 -3.75 -4.35 18.49
CA ILE A 37 -4.94 -5.16 18.22
C ILE A 37 -5.96 -5.13 19.35
N THR A 38 -5.51 -4.99 20.60
CA THR A 38 -6.35 -4.93 21.79
C THR A 38 -7.27 -3.70 21.87
N SER A 39 -7.00 -2.67 21.06
CA SER A 39 -7.85 -1.48 20.94
C SER A 39 -9.03 -1.68 19.98
N LEU A 40 -9.06 -2.78 19.24
CA LEU A 40 -10.11 -3.09 18.26
C LEU A 40 -11.28 -3.84 18.91
N PRO A 41 -12.47 -3.90 18.28
CA PRO A 41 -13.57 -4.75 18.73
C PRO A 41 -13.17 -6.24 18.83
N ALA A 42 -13.65 -6.95 19.86
CA ALA A 42 -13.23 -8.32 20.18
C ALA A 42 -13.34 -9.30 19.00
N GLY A 43 -14.42 -9.21 18.19
CA GLY A 43 -14.58 -10.05 17.00
C GLY A 43 -13.49 -9.81 15.97
N LEU A 44 -13.05 -8.56 15.81
CA LEU A 44 -11.99 -8.21 14.89
C LEU A 44 -10.60 -8.63 15.42
N GLN A 45 -10.39 -8.49 16.75
CA GLN A 45 -9.18 -9.02 17.39
C GLN A 45 -9.00 -10.51 17.12
N ALA A 46 -10.07 -11.30 17.24
CA ALA A 46 -10.02 -12.75 17.00
C ALA A 46 -9.65 -13.07 15.54
N VAL A 47 -10.31 -12.41 14.58
CA VAL A 47 -10.07 -12.63 13.13
C VAL A 47 -8.66 -12.22 12.74
N LEU A 48 -8.23 -11.00 13.08
CA LEU A 48 -6.91 -10.50 12.72
C LEU A 48 -5.80 -11.26 13.46
N GLY A 49 -6.00 -11.62 14.72
CA GLY A 49 -5.04 -12.38 15.51
C GLY A 49 -4.78 -13.78 14.95
N ALA A 50 -5.83 -14.46 14.45
CA ALA A 50 -5.74 -15.78 13.87
C ALA A 50 -5.18 -15.80 12.43
N HIS A 51 -5.33 -14.70 11.66
CA HIS A 51 -5.01 -14.61 10.25
C HIS A 51 -4.14 -13.38 9.92
N GLN A 52 -3.07 -13.16 10.70
CA GLN A 52 -2.19 -11.99 10.57
C GLN A 52 -1.53 -11.91 9.19
N ASP A 53 -1.16 -13.03 8.61
CA ASP A 53 -0.54 -13.15 7.29
C ASP A 53 -1.49 -12.64 6.17
N ARG A 54 -2.77 -13.05 6.21
CA ARG A 54 -3.78 -12.61 5.26
C ARG A 54 -4.15 -11.13 5.45
N TYR A 55 -4.20 -10.68 6.70
CA TYR A 55 -4.38 -9.27 7.00
C TYR A 55 -3.24 -8.42 6.39
N LEU A 56 -1.98 -8.81 6.62
CA LEU A 56 -0.82 -8.11 6.05
C LEU A 56 -0.79 -8.19 4.52
N TYR A 57 -1.23 -9.30 3.94
CA TYR A 57 -1.40 -9.41 2.48
C TYR A 57 -2.45 -8.41 1.97
N GLY A 58 -3.56 -8.24 2.68
CA GLY A 58 -4.57 -7.23 2.39
C GLY A 58 -4.00 -5.80 2.42
N CYS A 59 -3.06 -5.51 3.34
CA CYS A 59 -2.41 -4.20 3.42
C CYS A 59 -1.61 -3.80 2.18
N VAL A 60 -1.35 -4.70 1.24
CA VAL A 60 -0.75 -4.41 -0.07
C VAL A 60 -1.69 -4.78 -1.23
N GLY A 61 -2.89 -5.26 -0.93
CA GLY A 61 -3.82 -5.83 -1.90
C GLY A 61 -4.22 -4.88 -3.03
N ALA A 62 -4.47 -3.60 -2.72
CA ALA A 62 -4.85 -2.61 -3.72
C ALA A 62 -3.72 -2.30 -4.71
N ASP A 63 -2.47 -2.46 -4.30
CA ASP A 63 -1.29 -2.22 -5.13
C ASP A 63 -0.94 -3.38 -6.07
N ILE A 64 -1.54 -4.54 -5.88
CA ILE A 64 -1.41 -5.65 -6.81
C ILE A 64 -1.99 -5.26 -8.18
N ILE A 65 -3.04 -4.45 -8.19
CA ILE A 65 -3.68 -3.98 -9.43
C ILE A 65 -2.84 -2.87 -10.04
N GLN A 66 -2.29 -3.15 -11.22
CA GLN A 66 -1.46 -2.22 -11.98
C GLN A 66 -2.29 -1.45 -13.02
N ALA A 67 -1.75 -0.32 -13.50
CA ALA A 67 -2.43 0.53 -14.50
C ALA A 67 -3.85 0.97 -14.07
N LYS A 68 -4.00 1.34 -12.80
CA LYS A 68 -5.25 1.72 -12.14
C LYS A 68 -6.01 2.84 -12.86
N PHE A 69 -5.29 3.78 -13.49
CA PHE A 69 -5.86 4.91 -14.23
C PHE A 69 -6.59 4.52 -15.52
N TYR A 70 -6.44 3.27 -15.99
CA TYR A 70 -7.21 2.73 -17.11
C TYR A 70 -8.51 2.04 -16.69
N ALA A 71 -8.89 2.12 -15.40
CA ALA A 71 -10.19 1.64 -14.96
C ALA A 71 -11.30 2.37 -15.74
N LYS A 72 -12.22 1.61 -16.32
CA LYS A 72 -13.32 2.16 -17.15
C LYS A 72 -14.30 3.03 -16.34
N SER A 73 -14.35 2.83 -15.03
CA SER A 73 -15.22 3.56 -14.11
C SER A 73 -14.45 3.95 -12.86
N ILE A 74 -14.61 5.20 -12.44
CA ILE A 74 -14.10 5.69 -11.16
C ILE A 74 -14.70 4.90 -9.98
N ALA A 75 -15.95 4.45 -10.11
CA ALA A 75 -16.65 3.72 -9.04
C ALA A 75 -16.05 2.32 -8.77
N THR A 76 -15.42 1.69 -9.78
CA THR A 76 -14.79 0.37 -9.68
C THR A 76 -13.28 0.43 -9.47
N HIS A 77 -12.74 1.65 -9.26
CA HIS A 77 -11.31 1.83 -9.01
C HIS A 77 -10.89 1.19 -7.69
N CYS A 78 -9.79 0.42 -7.72
CA CYS A 78 -9.32 -0.35 -6.56
C CYS A 78 -9.04 0.49 -5.30
N HIS A 79 -8.78 1.81 -5.43
CA HIS A 79 -8.62 2.73 -4.29
C HIS A 79 -9.91 3.49 -3.98
N ARG A 80 -11.05 2.79 -3.87
CA ARG A 80 -12.34 3.37 -3.47
C ARG A 80 -12.93 2.65 -2.27
N TRP A 81 -13.54 3.40 -1.37
CA TRP A 81 -14.24 2.85 -0.22
C TRP A 81 -15.32 1.85 -0.60
N THR A 82 -16.03 2.09 -1.71
CA THR A 82 -17.05 1.17 -2.23
C THR A 82 -16.47 -0.21 -2.55
N VAL A 83 -15.27 -0.24 -3.15
CA VAL A 83 -14.56 -1.49 -3.45
C VAL A 83 -14.07 -2.15 -2.17
N ALA A 84 -13.49 -1.39 -1.24
CA ALA A 84 -13.03 -1.92 0.04
C ALA A 84 -14.17 -2.52 0.87
N TRP A 85 -15.34 -1.88 0.91
CA TRP A 85 -16.53 -2.43 1.57
C TRP A 85 -17.06 -3.68 0.88
N ALA A 86 -16.97 -3.77 -0.45
CA ALA A 86 -17.34 -4.99 -1.16
C ALA A 86 -16.49 -6.20 -0.73
N PHE A 87 -15.18 -5.99 -0.42
CA PHE A 87 -14.35 -7.05 0.17
C PHE A 87 -14.87 -7.50 1.53
N VAL A 88 -15.21 -6.56 2.42
CA VAL A 88 -15.74 -6.89 3.75
C VAL A 88 -17.06 -7.64 3.66
N GLU A 89 -17.96 -7.24 2.76
CA GLU A 89 -19.28 -7.82 2.59
C GLU A 89 -19.25 -9.19 1.90
N ARG A 90 -18.33 -9.41 0.95
CA ARG A 90 -18.24 -10.65 0.18
C ARG A 90 -17.27 -11.68 0.76
N ALA A 91 -16.53 -11.36 1.80
CA ALA A 91 -15.62 -12.29 2.48
C ALA A 91 -16.40 -13.47 3.09
N ARG A 92 -16.05 -14.69 2.69
CA ARG A 92 -16.74 -15.94 3.08
C ARG A 92 -16.05 -16.65 4.24
N THR A 93 -14.75 -16.48 4.38
CA THR A 93 -13.91 -17.10 5.42
C THR A 93 -13.28 -16.05 6.33
N ASP A 94 -12.83 -16.46 7.52
CA ASP A 94 -12.12 -15.54 8.43
C ASP A 94 -10.79 -15.05 7.83
N GLY A 95 -10.12 -15.89 7.03
CA GLY A 95 -8.95 -15.48 6.28
C GLY A 95 -9.24 -14.37 5.27
N GLN A 96 -10.33 -14.50 4.49
CA GLN A 96 -10.79 -13.45 3.57
C GLN A 96 -11.26 -12.19 4.33
N ARG A 97 -11.88 -12.33 5.51
CA ARG A 97 -12.23 -11.19 6.36
C ARG A 97 -10.99 -10.44 6.84
N ALA A 98 -9.96 -11.17 7.27
CA ALA A 98 -8.70 -10.56 7.66
C ALA A 98 -8.06 -9.80 6.48
N PHE A 99 -8.04 -10.39 5.28
CA PHE A 99 -7.58 -9.73 4.06
C PHE A 99 -8.38 -8.45 3.77
N ALA A 100 -9.70 -8.51 3.83
CA ALA A 100 -10.57 -7.35 3.59
C ALA A 100 -10.28 -6.19 4.55
N TRP A 101 -10.06 -6.46 5.84
CA TRP A 101 -9.67 -5.45 6.81
C TRP A 101 -8.24 -4.94 6.62
N GLY A 102 -7.34 -5.78 6.09
CA GLY A 102 -6.03 -5.33 5.63
C GLY A 102 -6.14 -4.34 4.46
N TYR A 103 -7.02 -4.63 3.50
CA TYR A 103 -7.31 -3.73 2.38
C TYR A 103 -7.90 -2.38 2.86
N MET A 104 -8.80 -2.42 3.85
CA MET A 104 -9.30 -1.20 4.50
C MET A 104 -8.18 -0.40 5.18
N THR A 105 -7.24 -1.08 5.84
CA THR A 105 -6.05 -0.45 6.45
C THR A 105 -5.16 0.21 5.40
N HIS A 106 -4.98 -0.42 4.24
CA HIS A 106 -4.26 0.16 3.11
C HIS A 106 -4.87 1.50 2.71
N LEU A 107 -6.18 1.54 2.41
CA LEU A 107 -6.85 2.77 1.99
C LEU A 107 -6.83 3.86 3.06
N ALA A 108 -6.97 3.50 4.34
CA ALA A 108 -6.88 4.45 5.43
C ALA A 108 -5.48 5.11 5.52
N ALA A 109 -4.43 4.35 5.21
CA ALA A 109 -3.07 4.89 5.16
C ALA A 109 -2.86 5.79 3.93
N ASP A 110 -3.50 5.44 2.81
CA ASP A 110 -3.39 6.19 1.55
C ASP A 110 -3.97 7.60 1.64
N ILE A 111 -5.01 7.82 2.43
CA ILE A 111 -5.51 9.17 2.74
C ILE A 111 -4.36 10.06 3.24
N ILE A 112 -3.57 9.57 4.18
CA ILE A 112 -2.45 10.34 4.74
C ILE A 112 -1.34 10.56 3.71
N SER A 113 -1.10 9.58 2.83
CA SER A 113 -0.14 9.76 1.76
C SER A 113 -0.58 10.79 0.74
N HIS A 114 -1.75 10.56 0.14
CA HIS A 114 -2.23 11.36 -0.99
C HIS A 114 -2.63 12.78 -0.60
N ASN A 115 -3.23 12.96 0.58
CA ASN A 115 -3.75 14.26 0.98
C ASN A 115 -2.76 15.08 1.82
N HIS A 116 -1.74 14.45 2.42
CA HIS A 116 -0.82 15.15 3.33
C HIS A 116 0.66 14.95 3.01
N PHE A 117 1.16 13.70 2.99
CA PHE A 117 2.61 13.44 2.86
C PHE A 117 3.13 13.83 1.49
N VAL A 118 2.53 13.34 0.41
CA VAL A 118 2.98 13.60 -0.95
C VAL A 118 2.82 15.07 -1.33
N PRO A 119 1.67 15.73 -1.13
CA PRO A 119 1.51 17.15 -1.45
C PRO A 119 2.50 18.04 -0.71
N ALA A 120 2.71 17.81 0.59
CA ALA A 120 3.68 18.58 1.37
C ALA A 120 5.11 18.46 0.84
N ASN A 121 5.50 17.29 0.35
CA ASN A 121 6.83 17.07 -0.20
C ASN A 121 6.96 17.54 -1.66
N LEU A 122 5.90 17.46 -2.47
CA LEU A 122 5.86 18.03 -3.81
C LEU A 122 5.99 19.55 -3.76
N LEU A 123 5.31 20.25 -2.85
CA LEU A 123 5.44 21.68 -2.64
C LEU A 123 6.89 22.07 -2.28
N ARG A 124 7.58 21.28 -1.45
CA ARG A 124 8.98 21.50 -1.11
C ARG A 124 9.94 21.25 -2.27
N SER A 125 9.54 20.48 -3.27
CA SER A 125 10.34 20.11 -4.45
C SER A 125 9.86 20.76 -5.75
N PHE A 126 9.07 21.83 -5.67
CA PHE A 126 8.34 22.45 -6.78
C PHE A 126 9.23 22.85 -7.97
N ASP A 127 10.47 23.24 -7.73
CA ASP A 127 11.46 23.58 -8.76
C ASP A 127 12.03 22.35 -9.51
N LYS A 128 11.73 21.12 -9.03
CA LYS A 128 12.25 19.85 -9.57
C LYS A 128 11.12 18.95 -10.05
N ARG A 129 10.52 19.32 -11.18
CA ARG A 129 9.42 18.58 -11.84
C ARG A 129 9.71 17.09 -12.10
N THR A 130 10.97 16.66 -11.99
CA THR A 130 11.42 15.28 -12.19
C THR A 130 11.20 14.36 -10.98
N LEU A 131 10.91 14.92 -9.82
CA LEU A 131 10.72 14.16 -8.59
C LEU A 131 9.23 14.04 -8.27
N GLY A 132 8.56 13.16 -9.01
CA GLY A 132 7.14 12.93 -8.84
C GLY A 132 6.77 12.14 -7.58
N HIS A 133 5.54 11.80 -7.50
CA HIS A 133 4.86 11.04 -6.45
C HIS A 133 5.66 9.78 -6.04
N ALA A 134 5.94 8.88 -6.98
CA ALA A 134 6.67 7.63 -6.75
C ALA A 134 8.06 7.80 -6.11
N TYR A 135 8.73 8.94 -6.34
CA TYR A 135 10.01 9.23 -5.69
C TYR A 135 9.84 9.41 -4.18
N TRP A 136 8.81 10.14 -3.72
CA TRP A 136 8.61 10.40 -2.29
C TRP A 136 8.19 9.14 -1.54
N GLU A 137 7.45 8.27 -2.18
CA GLU A 137 7.07 6.95 -1.66
C GLU A 137 8.29 6.05 -1.50
N ALA A 138 9.10 5.92 -2.55
CA ALA A 138 10.34 5.15 -2.49
C ALA A 138 11.29 5.71 -1.41
N ARG A 139 11.30 7.05 -1.21
CA ARG A 139 12.04 7.70 -0.13
C ARG A 139 11.49 7.32 1.24
N ALA A 140 10.18 7.31 1.44
CA ALA A 140 9.56 6.89 2.68
C ALA A 140 9.89 5.42 3.00
N ASP A 141 9.78 4.53 2.02
CA ASP A 141 10.16 3.13 2.17
C ASP A 141 11.64 2.96 2.51
N SER A 142 12.52 3.75 1.90
CA SER A 142 13.98 3.65 2.12
C SER A 142 14.43 3.92 3.55
N VAL A 143 13.64 4.67 4.33
CA VAL A 143 13.94 4.96 5.74
C VAL A 143 13.30 3.96 6.71
N GLN A 144 12.48 3.04 6.22
CA GLN A 144 11.86 2.00 7.06
C GLN A 144 12.89 0.98 7.55
N ARG A 145 12.58 0.30 8.66
CA ARG A 145 13.47 -0.68 9.28
C ARG A 145 13.59 -1.95 8.43
N ARG A 146 14.77 -2.57 8.43
CA ARG A 146 15.06 -3.80 7.67
C ARG A 146 14.07 -4.95 7.93
N ARG A 147 13.55 -5.06 9.16
CA ARG A 147 12.53 -6.07 9.52
C ARG A 147 11.27 -5.98 8.66
N HIS A 148 10.82 -4.78 8.28
CA HIS A 148 9.62 -4.61 7.46
C HIS A 148 9.86 -5.01 6.01
N TRP A 149 11.08 -4.80 5.50
CA TRP A 149 11.50 -5.34 4.20
C TRP A 149 11.53 -6.88 4.18
N GLN A 150 11.89 -7.51 5.31
CA GLN A 150 11.83 -8.96 5.48
C GLN A 150 10.38 -9.43 5.50
N LEU A 151 9.52 -8.75 6.26
CA LEU A 151 8.09 -9.07 6.36
C LEU A 151 7.37 -8.98 4.99
N VAL A 152 7.66 -7.94 4.18
CA VAL A 152 7.14 -7.86 2.79
C VAL A 152 7.51 -9.12 2.00
N ARG A 153 8.76 -9.60 2.14
CA ARG A 153 9.20 -10.81 1.42
C ARG A 153 8.47 -12.06 1.89
N GLU A 154 8.32 -12.21 3.19
CA GLU A 154 7.64 -13.36 3.80
C GLU A 154 6.17 -13.39 3.37
N VAL A 155 5.46 -12.29 3.51
CA VAL A 155 4.06 -12.18 3.10
C VAL A 155 3.90 -12.44 1.61
N LEU A 156 4.68 -11.80 0.74
CA LEU A 156 4.52 -11.95 -0.72
C LEU A 156 5.07 -13.29 -1.28
N SER A 157 5.76 -14.10 -0.48
CA SER A 157 6.20 -15.44 -0.89
C SER A 157 5.20 -16.54 -0.57
N SER A 158 4.15 -16.23 0.18
CA SER A 158 3.12 -17.18 0.57
C SER A 158 1.99 -17.25 -0.46
N ASP A 159 1.24 -18.35 -0.43
CA ASP A 159 0.08 -18.55 -1.29
C ASP A 159 -1.20 -18.08 -0.57
N TYR A 160 -1.94 -17.19 -1.21
CA TYR A 160 -3.21 -16.63 -0.75
C TYR A 160 -4.31 -16.80 -1.79
N GLY A 161 -4.39 -17.96 -2.45
CA GLY A 161 -5.30 -18.21 -3.55
C GLY A 161 -6.77 -17.92 -3.25
N ASP A 162 -7.22 -18.10 -2.00
CA ASP A 162 -8.56 -17.72 -1.55
C ASP A 162 -8.78 -16.20 -1.52
N CYS A 163 -7.76 -15.42 -1.13
CA CYS A 163 -7.82 -13.96 -1.15
C CYS A 163 -7.66 -13.41 -2.57
N ASP A 164 -6.80 -14.03 -3.38
CA ASP A 164 -6.63 -13.70 -4.80
C ASP A 164 -7.94 -13.88 -5.58
N THR A 165 -8.66 -14.98 -5.33
CA THR A 165 -9.98 -15.23 -5.93
C THR A 165 -10.98 -14.14 -5.54
N LEU A 166 -11.02 -13.73 -4.27
CA LEU A 166 -11.89 -12.66 -3.81
C LEU A 166 -11.52 -11.32 -4.47
N LEU A 167 -10.23 -11.06 -4.64
CA LEU A 167 -9.75 -9.84 -5.29
C LEU A 167 -10.12 -9.82 -6.77
N GLU A 168 -9.98 -10.94 -7.47
CA GLU A 168 -10.38 -11.09 -8.87
C GLU A 168 -11.90 -10.95 -9.07
N GLU A 169 -12.71 -11.47 -8.12
CA GLU A 169 -14.18 -11.36 -8.15
C GLU A 169 -14.70 -9.92 -7.94
N ILE A 170 -13.94 -9.07 -7.23
CA ILE A 170 -14.41 -7.72 -6.83
C ILE A 170 -13.82 -6.63 -7.72
N VAL A 171 -12.53 -6.74 -8.07
CA VAL A 171 -11.85 -5.73 -8.88
C VAL A 171 -11.98 -6.10 -10.35
N GLU A 172 -13.08 -5.67 -10.94
CA GLU A 172 -13.39 -5.83 -12.36
C GLU A 172 -12.79 -4.68 -13.19
N ASP A 173 -12.86 -4.79 -14.52
CA ASP A 173 -12.51 -3.74 -15.49
C ASP A 173 -11.07 -3.22 -15.43
N THR A 174 -10.13 -4.08 -15.07
CA THR A 174 -8.70 -3.75 -15.12
C THR A 174 -8.13 -3.91 -16.52
N LEU A 175 -7.08 -3.13 -16.87
CA LEU A 175 -6.40 -3.23 -18.16
C LEU A 175 -5.78 -4.63 -18.39
N PHE A 176 -5.28 -5.24 -17.32
CA PHE A 176 -4.64 -6.55 -17.35
C PHE A 176 -5.44 -7.56 -16.53
N SER A 177 -5.35 -8.84 -16.89
CA SER A 177 -5.88 -9.91 -16.03
C SER A 177 -5.22 -9.87 -14.65
N PHE A 178 -5.92 -10.33 -13.61
CA PHE A 178 -5.39 -10.41 -12.25
C PHE A 178 -4.02 -11.12 -12.21
N LYS A 179 -3.89 -12.25 -12.90
CA LYS A 179 -2.63 -13.00 -13.00
C LYS A 179 -1.49 -12.17 -13.58
N THR A 180 -1.77 -11.33 -14.58
CA THR A 180 -0.78 -10.41 -15.16
C THR A 180 -0.43 -9.29 -14.19
N ASN A 181 -1.42 -8.67 -13.54
CA ASN A 181 -1.22 -7.67 -12.50
C ASN A 181 -0.32 -8.20 -11.38
N LYS A 182 -0.63 -9.38 -10.85
CA LYS A 182 0.16 -10.03 -9.79
C LYS A 182 1.61 -10.30 -10.24
N ARG A 183 1.82 -10.80 -11.47
CA ARG A 183 3.18 -11.01 -12.01
C ARG A 183 3.97 -9.73 -12.14
N ILE A 184 3.34 -8.64 -12.58
CA ILE A 184 3.98 -7.32 -12.68
C ILE A 184 4.35 -6.85 -11.27
N PHE A 185 3.42 -6.91 -10.32
CA PHE A 185 3.66 -6.53 -8.93
C PHE A 185 4.81 -7.32 -8.31
N ASP A 186 4.82 -8.66 -8.43
CA ASP A 186 5.89 -9.51 -7.94
C ASP A 186 7.26 -9.17 -8.57
N SER A 187 7.26 -8.83 -9.88
CA SER A 187 8.47 -8.40 -10.58
C SER A 187 8.99 -7.07 -10.05
N LEU A 188 8.10 -6.11 -9.77
CA LEU A 188 8.45 -4.82 -9.16
C LEU A 188 9.00 -5.02 -7.75
N MET A 189 8.39 -5.90 -6.97
CA MET A 189 8.89 -6.26 -5.65
C MET A 189 10.26 -6.93 -5.70
N ALA A 190 10.51 -7.80 -6.70
CA ALA A 190 11.82 -8.40 -6.91
C ALA A 190 12.90 -7.35 -7.20
N VAL A 191 12.58 -6.33 -8.01
CA VAL A 191 13.51 -5.21 -8.30
C VAL A 191 13.76 -4.36 -7.05
N SER A 192 12.72 -4.03 -6.28
CA SER A 192 12.85 -3.23 -5.06
C SER A 192 13.72 -3.91 -3.99
N LYS A 193 13.81 -5.25 -4.03
CA LYS A 193 14.66 -6.07 -3.16
C LYS A 193 16.15 -6.00 -3.51
N LEU A 194 16.52 -5.57 -4.73
CA LEU A 194 17.92 -5.50 -5.15
C LEU A 194 18.67 -4.48 -4.32
N GLU A 195 19.77 -4.89 -3.70
CA GLU A 195 20.67 -3.99 -2.94
C GLU A 195 21.08 -2.77 -3.78
N ARG A 196 21.31 -2.97 -5.08
CA ARG A 196 21.63 -1.90 -6.04
C ARG A 196 20.51 -0.85 -6.15
N TRP A 197 19.24 -1.28 -6.13
CA TRP A 197 18.10 -0.34 -6.13
C TRP A 197 18.05 0.45 -4.82
N GLN A 198 18.17 -0.23 -3.69
CA GLN A 198 18.19 0.43 -2.37
C GLN A 198 19.37 1.39 -2.24
N LEU A 199 20.55 1.03 -2.74
CA LEU A 199 21.72 1.93 -2.80
C LEU A 199 21.48 3.12 -3.72
N LEU A 200 20.83 2.92 -4.88
CA LEU A 200 20.46 4.00 -5.78
C LEU A 200 19.54 5.00 -5.09
N VAL A 201 18.45 4.52 -4.48
CA VAL A 201 17.50 5.37 -3.75
C VAL A 201 18.18 6.10 -2.59
N LYS A 202 19.05 5.43 -1.82
CA LYS A 202 19.86 6.06 -0.74
C LYS A 202 20.82 7.11 -1.27
N ASN A 203 21.49 6.85 -2.39
CA ASN A 203 22.43 7.79 -3.01
C ASN A 203 21.69 9.03 -3.56
N LEU A 204 20.53 8.83 -4.21
CA LEU A 204 19.66 9.94 -4.63
C LEU A 204 19.15 10.72 -3.42
N ALA A 205 18.80 10.01 -2.34
CA ALA A 205 18.40 10.61 -1.07
C ALA A 205 19.51 11.45 -0.44
N GLY A 206 20.74 10.93 -0.40
CA GLY A 206 21.90 11.64 0.16
C GLY A 206 22.33 12.86 -0.64
N ARG A 207 22.06 12.89 -1.96
CA ARG A 207 22.30 14.05 -2.85
C ARG A 207 21.14 15.03 -2.90
N SER A 208 19.99 14.65 -2.35
CA SER A 208 18.80 15.50 -2.32
C SER A 208 18.99 16.66 -1.34
N ARG A 209 18.75 17.89 -1.80
CA ARG A 209 18.67 19.08 -0.93
C ARG A 209 17.42 19.08 -0.05
N LEU A 210 16.56 18.09 -0.19
CA LEU A 210 15.30 17.92 0.53
C LEU A 210 15.41 16.73 1.47
N PRO A 211 15.87 16.93 2.72
CA PRO A 211 16.01 15.83 3.67
C PRO A 211 14.62 15.28 4.06
N LEU A 212 14.50 13.96 4.06
CA LEU A 212 13.37 13.25 4.66
C LEU A 212 13.90 12.47 5.86
N SER A 213 13.61 12.97 7.06
CA SER A 213 14.06 12.32 8.29
C SER A 213 13.13 11.15 8.65
N ARG A 214 13.69 10.15 9.35
CA ARG A 214 12.90 9.06 9.93
C ARG A 214 11.81 9.62 10.86
N HIS A 215 12.13 10.59 11.71
CA HIS A 215 11.16 11.22 12.60
C HIS A 215 9.96 11.80 11.85
N THR A 216 10.20 12.42 10.68
CA THR A 216 9.11 12.93 9.84
C THR A 216 8.22 11.78 9.35
N VAL A 217 8.80 10.68 8.84
CA VAL A 217 8.05 9.53 8.36
C VAL A 217 7.32 8.84 9.52
N ASP A 218 7.93 8.71 10.69
CA ASP A 218 7.29 8.12 11.88
C ASP A 218 6.04 8.91 12.30
N ARG A 219 6.03 10.24 12.20
CA ARG A 219 4.84 11.06 12.45
C ARG A 219 3.69 10.77 11.48
N TYR A 220 4.00 10.55 10.20
CA TYR A 220 2.99 10.15 9.22
C TYR A 220 2.52 8.71 9.46
N ASN A 221 3.42 7.78 9.84
CA ASN A 221 3.06 6.42 10.24
C ASN A 221 2.08 6.42 11.43
N GLU A 222 2.27 7.30 12.41
CA GLU A 222 1.33 7.48 13.53
C GLU A 222 -0.04 8.01 13.07
N ALA A 223 -0.06 8.93 12.11
CA ALA A 223 -1.31 9.42 11.53
C ALA A 223 -2.04 8.28 10.78
N CYS A 224 -1.33 7.49 9.97
CA CYS A 224 -1.89 6.31 9.30
C CYS A 224 -2.46 5.30 10.31
N LEU A 225 -1.75 5.04 11.42
CA LEU A 225 -2.24 4.16 12.46
C LEU A 225 -3.54 4.68 13.08
N ARG A 226 -3.64 5.97 13.38
CA ARG A 226 -4.88 6.56 13.93
C ARG A 226 -6.05 6.41 12.97
N CYS A 227 -5.86 6.71 11.67
CA CYS A 227 -6.89 6.53 10.66
C CYS A 227 -7.31 5.06 10.55
N ALA A 228 -6.35 4.13 10.52
CA ALA A 228 -6.63 2.70 10.45
C ALA A 228 -7.40 2.22 11.69
N LEU A 229 -6.99 2.58 12.91
CA LEU A 229 -7.67 2.17 14.13
C LEU A 229 -9.09 2.78 14.24
N ASP A 230 -9.28 4.03 13.83
CA ASP A 230 -10.60 4.64 13.72
C ASP A 230 -11.50 3.86 12.75
N LEU A 231 -11.00 3.58 11.55
CA LEU A 231 -11.75 2.86 10.53
C LEU A 231 -12.12 1.43 10.98
N LEU A 232 -11.17 0.69 11.55
CA LEU A 232 -11.39 -0.67 12.02
C LEU A 232 -12.29 -0.70 13.27
N GLY A 233 -12.23 0.33 14.10
CA GLY A 233 -13.03 0.43 15.31
C GLY A 233 -14.47 0.91 15.07
N GLN A 234 -14.66 1.88 14.19
CA GLN A 234 -15.96 2.53 13.93
C GLN A 234 -16.66 2.01 12.66
N GLY A 235 -15.95 1.27 11.82
CA GLY A 235 -16.49 0.75 10.57
C GLY A 235 -17.04 1.86 9.68
N ARG A 236 -18.28 1.74 9.21
CA ARG A 236 -18.93 2.73 8.33
C ARG A 236 -19.16 4.10 8.99
N ASN A 237 -19.03 4.21 10.31
CA ASN A 237 -19.17 5.48 11.04
C ASN A 237 -17.83 6.20 11.24
N SER A 238 -16.73 5.66 10.70
CA SER A 238 -15.41 6.25 10.83
C SER A 238 -15.33 7.60 10.11
N PHE A 239 -14.73 8.59 10.76
CA PHE A 239 -14.43 9.88 10.14
C PHE A 239 -13.38 9.75 9.02
N THR A 240 -12.55 8.72 9.05
CA THR A 240 -11.56 8.43 8.01
C THR A 240 -12.19 8.30 6.62
N GLN A 241 -13.44 7.86 6.53
CA GLN A 241 -14.14 7.71 5.25
C GLN A 241 -14.68 9.02 4.65
N LEU A 242 -14.54 10.14 5.35
CA LEU A 242 -14.92 11.46 4.82
C LEU A 242 -13.92 11.98 3.77
N GLU A 243 -12.75 11.36 3.70
CA GLU A 243 -11.72 11.65 2.70
C GLU A 243 -11.61 10.49 1.69
N ASP A 244 -11.28 10.82 0.44
CA ASP A 244 -10.96 9.83 -0.60
C ASP A 244 -9.52 9.32 -0.40
N PRO A 245 -9.30 8.00 -0.45
CA PRO A 245 -7.97 7.41 -0.38
C PRO A 245 -7.16 7.55 -1.67
#